data_a2427e1a004775fc381fad048d61304f
#
_entry.id   a2427e1a004775fc381fad048d61304f
#
_cell.length_a   1.000
_cell.length_b   1.000
_cell.length_c   1.000
_cell.angle_alpha   90.00
_cell.angle_beta   90.00
_cell.angle_gamma   90.00
#
_symmetry.space_group_name_H-M   'P 1'
#
loop_
_entity.id
_entity.type
_entity.pdbx_description
1 polymer ?
#
loop_
_entity_poly.entity_id
_entity_poly.type
_entity_poly.pdbx_seq_one_letter_code
_entity_poly.pdbx_strand_id
1 'polypeptide(L)'
;LDFKNLNKKDADHEIIGQFGVGFYSAFMVADEISVLTRSYKEEKAHLWKSKGAEGYSIEDAEKDKHGTIITLHLRNNTKEENYDVYLDEYKIRELVSHYSNYISYPIKMEVEKKRPAADSTEEDPKFESYREDDVLNSSVPMWRKNKNELKEEDYNNFFRQRHFGFEDPLAHLHISVEGMISFKAILYIPSRRPFDFLSPDRKGGLELYSNGVLIMEKCEDLLPDYLNFVKGVVDSEDISLNISREMLQKTRELQLIKKNIEKKILEELGKILKNDREKYAEFFKNFGVSLKSGAYEN
;
A
#
# COMPACT_ATOMS: atom_id res chain seq x y z
N LEU A 1 -15.43 -2.76 21.73
CA LEU A 1 -16.20 -3.99 21.43
C LEU A 1 -17.47 -3.68 20.65
N ASP A 2 -18.18 -2.58 20.96
CA ASP A 2 -19.42 -2.20 20.28
C ASP A 2 -19.22 -1.73 18.84
N PHE A 3 -18.10 -1.09 18.54
CA PHE A 3 -17.76 -0.62 17.20
C PHE A 3 -17.58 -1.77 16.18
N LYS A 4 -16.99 -2.90 16.60
CA LYS A 4 -16.90 -4.13 15.79
C LYS A 4 -18.26 -4.75 15.47
N ASN A 5 -19.23 -4.60 16.37
CA ASN A 5 -20.56 -5.18 16.21
C ASN A 5 -21.50 -4.30 15.37
N LEU A 6 -21.30 -2.98 15.36
CA LEU A 6 -22.04 -2.05 14.50
C LEU A 6 -21.72 -2.27 13.02
N ASN A 7 -20.46 -2.58 12.69
CA ASN A 7 -20.01 -2.71 11.31
C ASN A 7 -20.31 -4.05 10.64
N LYS A 8 -20.81 -5.05 11.36
CA LYS A 8 -21.30 -6.29 10.74
C LYS A 8 -22.63 -6.11 9.99
N LYS A 9 -23.31 -4.98 10.16
CA LYS A 9 -24.59 -4.68 9.52
C LYS A 9 -24.49 -3.76 8.32
N ASP A 10 -23.44 -2.94 8.21
CA ASP A 10 -23.20 -2.03 7.11
C ASP A 10 -21.90 -2.46 6.40
N ALA A 11 -22.06 -3.26 5.34
CA ALA A 11 -20.94 -3.87 4.58
C ALA A 11 -20.05 -2.86 3.81
N ASP A 12 -20.33 -1.55 3.94
CA ASP A 12 -19.65 -0.50 3.17
C ASP A 12 -18.50 0.22 3.90
N HIS A 13 -18.24 -0.11 5.16
CA HIS A 13 -17.18 0.56 5.92
C HIS A 13 -16.01 -0.39 6.24
N GLU A 14 -14.96 -0.28 5.44
CA GLU A 14 -13.69 -0.97 5.71
C GLU A 14 -13.03 -0.42 6.97
N ILE A 15 -12.93 -1.25 8.03
CA ILE A 15 -12.21 -0.90 9.25
C ILE A 15 -10.74 -1.23 9.07
N ILE A 16 -9.89 -0.21 9.01
CA ILE A 16 -8.44 -0.36 8.90
C ILE A 16 -7.84 -0.81 10.24
N GLY A 17 -8.24 -0.18 11.34
CA GLY A 17 -7.73 -0.47 12.68
C GLY A 17 -8.47 -1.62 13.37
N GLN A 18 -7.89 -2.82 13.39
CA GLN A 18 -8.53 -4.00 13.98
C GLN A 18 -8.13 -4.27 15.43
N PHE A 19 -6.93 -3.85 15.86
CA PHE A 19 -6.35 -4.21 17.17
C PHE A 19 -6.33 -3.06 18.17
N GLY A 20 -6.58 -1.82 17.75
CA GLY A 20 -6.53 -0.64 18.60
C GLY A 20 -5.14 -0.25 19.10
N VAL A 21 -4.09 -0.92 18.62
CA VAL A 21 -2.70 -0.67 19.07
C VAL A 21 -1.91 0.26 18.14
N GLY A 22 -2.38 0.49 16.91
CA GLY A 22 -1.68 1.35 15.94
C GLY A 22 -1.46 2.78 16.46
N PHE A 23 -2.39 3.30 17.26
CA PHE A 23 -2.26 4.62 17.87
C PHE A 23 -1.01 4.75 18.75
N TYR A 24 -0.61 3.69 19.44
CA TYR A 24 0.57 3.74 20.32
C TYR A 24 1.88 3.93 19.56
N SER A 25 1.93 3.62 18.27
CA SER A 25 3.12 3.87 17.45
C SER A 25 3.46 5.35 17.34
N ALA A 26 2.49 6.26 17.54
CA ALA A 26 2.72 7.70 17.56
C ALA A 26 3.70 8.12 18.68
N PHE A 27 3.76 7.39 19.80
CA PHE A 27 4.74 7.63 20.87
C PHE A 27 6.19 7.26 20.50
N MET A 28 6.41 6.59 19.37
CA MET A 28 7.77 6.37 18.87
C MET A 28 8.41 7.67 18.38
N VAL A 29 7.60 8.60 17.86
CA VAL A 29 8.04 9.87 17.28
C VAL A 29 7.64 11.09 18.11
N ALA A 30 6.69 10.93 19.05
CA ALA A 30 6.21 12.03 19.89
C ALA A 30 6.50 11.77 21.38
N ASP A 31 6.76 12.82 22.14
CA ASP A 31 6.90 12.80 23.59
C ASP A 31 5.57 13.14 24.32
N GLU A 32 4.67 13.82 23.61
CA GLU A 32 3.31 14.10 24.08
C GLU A 32 2.32 14.00 22.93
N ILE A 33 1.17 13.42 23.19
CA ILE A 33 0.05 13.33 22.24
C ILE A 33 -1.19 13.91 22.89
N SER A 34 -1.89 14.79 22.17
CA SER A 34 -3.20 15.27 22.56
C SER A 34 -4.25 14.89 21.52
N VAL A 35 -5.45 14.53 21.99
CA VAL A 35 -6.58 14.14 21.15
C VAL A 35 -7.80 14.96 21.57
N LEU A 36 -8.19 15.92 20.74
CA LEU A 36 -9.40 16.70 20.90
C LEU A 36 -10.51 16.07 20.04
N THR A 37 -11.52 15.54 20.67
CA THR A 37 -12.58 14.79 19.94
C THR A 37 -13.97 15.24 20.38
N ARG A 38 -14.90 15.29 19.40
CA ARG A 38 -16.34 15.48 19.62
C ARG A 38 -17.10 14.44 18.81
N SER A 39 -17.91 13.64 19.52
CA SER A 39 -18.82 12.67 18.89
C SER A 39 -19.92 13.41 18.12
N TYR A 40 -20.39 12.83 17.01
CA TYR A 40 -21.57 13.34 16.30
C TYR A 40 -22.87 13.19 17.11
N LYS A 41 -22.85 12.38 18.19
CA LYS A 41 -23.98 12.13 19.11
C LYS A 41 -24.00 13.06 20.31
N GLU A 42 -22.92 13.82 20.54
CA GLU A 42 -22.74 14.61 21.76
C GLU A 42 -22.39 16.06 21.43
N GLU A 43 -22.84 16.98 22.29
CA GLU A 43 -22.49 18.39 22.15
C GLU A 43 -21.13 18.70 22.76
N LYS A 44 -20.74 17.95 23.79
CA LYS A 44 -19.46 18.15 24.48
C LYS A 44 -18.30 17.51 23.73
N ALA A 45 -17.20 18.20 23.75
CA ALA A 45 -15.90 17.68 23.31
C ALA A 45 -15.05 17.27 24.50
N HIS A 46 -14.09 16.40 24.28
CA HIS A 46 -13.13 15.94 25.27
C HIS A 46 -11.71 16.08 24.74
N LEU A 47 -10.80 16.53 25.60
CA LEU A 47 -9.38 16.61 25.34
C LEU A 47 -8.66 15.56 26.16
N TRP A 48 -8.13 14.56 25.49
CA TRP A 48 -7.25 13.54 26.08
C TRP A 48 -5.79 13.94 25.83
N LYS A 49 -4.92 13.77 26.85
CA LYS A 49 -3.47 14.01 26.74
C LYS A 49 -2.70 12.90 27.41
N SER A 50 -1.57 12.51 26.83
CA SER A 50 -0.65 11.54 27.43
C SER A 50 0.79 11.76 26.97
N LYS A 51 1.73 11.41 27.85
CA LYS A 51 3.17 11.28 27.57
C LYS A 51 3.62 9.82 27.47
N GLY A 52 2.68 8.90 27.27
CA GLY A 52 2.94 7.48 27.13
C GLY A 52 2.81 6.72 28.45
N ALA A 53 3.91 6.30 29.07
CA ALA A 53 3.91 5.39 30.21
C ALA A 53 3.36 6.00 31.52
N GLU A 54 3.30 7.32 31.64
CA GLU A 54 2.90 8.03 32.87
C GLU A 54 1.38 8.15 33.07
N GLY A 55 0.59 7.55 32.15
CA GLY A 55 -0.87 7.66 32.19
C GLY A 55 -1.42 8.72 31.23
N TYR A 56 -2.64 9.18 31.50
CA TYR A 56 -3.33 10.17 30.67
C TYR A 56 -4.24 11.05 31.51
N SER A 57 -4.59 12.22 31.00
CA SER A 57 -5.66 13.08 31.49
C SER A 57 -6.80 13.16 30.48
N ILE A 58 -8.03 13.37 30.97
CA ILE A 58 -9.19 13.70 30.14
C ILE A 58 -9.85 14.94 30.77
N GLU A 59 -10.10 15.93 29.94
CA GLU A 59 -10.73 17.19 30.33
C GLU A 59 -11.89 17.51 29.38
N ASP A 60 -12.93 18.18 29.86
CA ASP A 60 -13.98 18.76 29.03
C ASP A 60 -13.36 19.88 28.17
N ALA A 61 -13.75 19.93 26.91
CA ALA A 61 -13.23 20.88 25.93
C ALA A 61 -14.34 21.39 25.00
N GLU A 62 -14.05 22.41 24.23
CA GLU A 62 -14.93 22.95 23.21
C GLU A 62 -14.40 22.59 21.82
N LYS A 63 -15.28 22.22 20.91
CA LYS A 63 -14.98 21.97 19.52
C LYS A 63 -16.26 22.16 18.67
N ASP A 64 -16.23 23.04 17.71
CA ASP A 64 -17.41 23.44 16.93
C ASP A 64 -18.00 22.32 16.10
N LYS A 65 -17.13 21.50 15.47
CA LYS A 65 -17.54 20.42 14.57
C LYS A 65 -17.24 19.06 15.19
N HIS A 66 -18.08 18.05 14.93
CA HIS A 66 -17.73 16.66 15.25
C HIS A 66 -16.45 16.22 14.53
N GLY A 67 -15.81 15.18 15.04
CA GLY A 67 -14.55 14.65 14.51
C GLY A 67 -13.42 14.75 15.53
N THR A 68 -12.21 14.38 15.11
CA THR A 68 -11.04 14.24 16.00
C THR A 68 -9.86 15.01 15.43
N ILE A 69 -9.15 15.74 16.32
CA ILE A 69 -7.87 16.37 16.04
C ILE A 69 -6.84 15.65 16.91
N ILE A 70 -5.79 15.14 16.29
CA ILE A 70 -4.66 14.50 16.98
C ILE A 70 -3.44 15.37 16.75
N THR A 71 -2.85 15.84 17.85
CA THR A 71 -1.63 16.64 17.82
C THR A 71 -0.49 15.83 18.43
N LEU A 72 0.59 15.69 17.68
CA LEU A 72 1.81 15.03 18.12
C LEU A 72 2.87 16.11 18.39
N HIS A 73 3.35 16.18 19.63
CA HIS A 73 4.53 16.97 19.96
C HIS A 73 5.76 16.09 19.68
N LEU A 74 6.45 16.38 18.60
CA LEU A 74 7.57 15.54 18.16
C LEU A 74 8.71 15.59 19.17
N ARG A 75 9.43 14.48 19.29
CA ARG A 75 10.64 14.38 20.08
C ARG A 75 11.73 15.30 19.52
N ASN A 76 12.63 15.75 20.37
CA ASN A 76 13.81 16.48 19.94
C ASN A 76 14.72 15.58 19.10
N ASN A 77 15.33 16.16 18.07
CA ASN A 77 16.33 15.47 17.26
C ASN A 77 17.51 14.99 18.11
N THR A 78 18.03 13.82 17.80
CA THR A 78 19.24 13.26 18.40
C THR A 78 20.36 13.19 17.36
N LYS A 79 21.52 12.65 17.72
CA LYS A 79 22.61 12.40 16.76
C LYS A 79 22.27 11.27 15.79
N GLU A 80 21.36 10.37 16.17
CA GLU A 80 21.02 9.14 15.44
C GLU A 80 19.69 9.30 14.71
N GLU A 81 18.75 10.13 15.22
CA GLU A 81 17.39 10.28 14.70
C GLU A 81 17.00 11.73 14.51
N ASN A 82 16.46 12.03 13.35
CA ASN A 82 15.92 13.34 12.99
C ASN A 82 14.39 13.25 12.88
N TYR A 83 13.67 13.73 13.88
CA TYR A 83 12.20 13.70 13.92
C TYR A 83 11.56 14.83 13.11
N ASP A 84 12.30 15.92 12.80
CA ASP A 84 11.80 17.03 11.99
C ASP A 84 11.44 16.60 10.56
N VAL A 85 11.96 15.44 10.09
CA VAL A 85 11.58 14.88 8.79
C VAL A 85 10.08 14.61 8.66
N TYR A 86 9.37 14.42 9.77
CA TYR A 86 7.92 14.22 9.78
C TYR A 86 7.12 15.55 9.66
N LEU A 87 7.80 16.69 9.61
CA LEU A 87 7.23 18.00 9.28
C LEU A 87 7.45 18.36 7.80
N ASP A 88 8.26 17.56 7.09
CA ASP A 88 8.55 17.79 5.68
C ASP A 88 7.43 17.26 4.79
N GLU A 89 6.93 18.12 3.89
CA GLU A 89 5.85 17.78 2.95
C GLU A 89 6.20 16.58 2.06
N TYR A 90 7.41 16.54 1.52
CA TYR A 90 7.83 15.49 0.61
C TYR A 90 7.92 14.15 1.34
N LYS A 91 8.40 14.17 2.59
CA LYS A 91 8.44 12.97 3.43
C LYS A 91 7.06 12.43 3.75
N ILE A 92 6.11 13.29 4.07
CA ILE A 92 4.71 12.89 4.32
C ILE A 92 4.10 12.30 3.05
N ARG A 93 4.31 12.92 1.88
CA ARG A 93 3.85 12.40 0.59
C ARG A 93 4.44 11.03 0.28
N GLU A 94 5.73 10.85 0.51
CA GLU A 94 6.43 9.58 0.36
C GLU A 94 5.78 8.50 1.23
N LEU A 95 5.59 8.77 2.52
CA LEU A 95 4.99 7.84 3.47
C LEU A 95 3.56 7.47 3.11
N VAL A 96 2.73 8.46 2.74
CA VAL A 96 1.34 8.21 2.32
C VAL A 96 1.30 7.40 1.03
N SER A 97 2.11 7.77 0.04
CA SER A 97 2.18 7.05 -1.24
C SER A 97 2.64 5.60 -1.06
N HIS A 98 3.55 5.37 -0.13
CA HIS A 98 4.12 4.04 0.10
C HIS A 98 3.19 3.12 0.91
N TYR A 99 2.69 3.62 2.05
CA TYR A 99 1.96 2.76 3.01
C TYR A 99 0.44 2.87 2.94
N SER A 100 -0.08 3.99 2.44
CA SER A 100 -1.50 4.37 2.58
C SER A 100 -2.15 4.82 1.27
N ASN A 101 -1.47 4.61 0.13
CA ASN A 101 -1.94 5.11 -1.16
C ASN A 101 -3.35 4.60 -1.53
N TYR A 102 -3.72 3.42 -1.09
CA TYR A 102 -4.95 2.74 -1.50
C TYR A 102 -5.99 2.62 -0.39
N ILE A 103 -5.82 3.40 0.67
CA ILE A 103 -6.86 3.56 1.70
C ILE A 103 -8.07 4.23 1.06
N SER A 104 -9.28 3.69 1.30
CA SER A 104 -10.53 4.14 0.69
C SER A 104 -10.92 5.58 1.06
N TYR A 105 -10.31 6.14 2.10
CA TYR A 105 -10.55 7.51 2.56
C TYR A 105 -9.50 8.48 2.01
N PRO A 106 -9.89 9.69 1.56
CA PRO A 106 -8.93 10.68 1.09
C PRO A 106 -8.06 11.18 2.25
N ILE A 107 -6.75 11.07 2.08
CA ILE A 107 -5.75 11.67 2.95
C ILE A 107 -5.39 13.03 2.36
N LYS A 108 -5.70 14.10 3.08
CA LYS A 108 -5.47 15.47 2.63
C LYS A 108 -4.37 16.12 3.41
N MET A 109 -3.62 16.98 2.76
CA MET A 109 -2.61 17.84 3.36
C MET A 109 -2.71 19.23 2.77
N GLU A 110 -2.70 20.25 3.62
CA GLU A 110 -2.60 21.63 3.19
C GLU A 110 -1.17 21.90 2.69
N VAL A 111 -1.06 22.31 1.43
CA VAL A 111 0.21 22.52 0.75
C VAL A 111 0.30 23.94 0.21
N GLU A 112 1.51 24.48 0.17
CA GLU A 112 1.78 25.78 -0.44
C GLU A 112 2.03 25.59 -1.94
N LYS A 113 1.17 26.21 -2.75
CA LYS A 113 1.32 26.25 -4.21
C LYS A 113 1.63 27.66 -4.66
N LYS A 114 2.28 27.79 -5.81
CA LYS A 114 2.57 29.07 -6.46
C LYS A 114 1.75 29.22 -7.73
N ARG A 115 1.15 30.39 -7.91
CA ARG A 115 0.48 30.75 -9.15
C ARG A 115 1.00 32.10 -9.64
N PRO A 116 0.91 32.40 -10.94
CA PRO A 116 1.25 33.74 -11.42
C PRO A 116 0.42 34.79 -10.69
N ALA A 117 1.05 35.84 -10.22
CA ALA A 117 0.37 36.98 -9.60
C ALA A 117 -0.46 37.74 -10.65
N ALA A 118 -1.51 38.46 -10.22
CA ALA A 118 -2.39 39.20 -11.12
C ALA A 118 -1.66 40.27 -11.95
N ASP A 119 -0.50 40.75 -11.47
CA ASP A 119 0.37 41.73 -12.13
C ASP A 119 1.59 41.06 -12.80
N SER A 120 1.61 39.74 -12.94
CA SER A 120 2.68 38.99 -13.59
C SER A 120 2.61 39.18 -15.13
N THR A 121 3.76 39.45 -15.74
CA THR A 121 3.92 39.55 -17.20
C THR A 121 4.96 38.56 -17.68
N GLU A 122 5.04 38.29 -18.99
CA GLU A 122 6.08 37.41 -19.55
C GLU A 122 7.48 37.98 -19.36
N GLU A 123 7.61 39.33 -19.29
CA GLU A 123 8.90 40.02 -19.11
C GLU A 123 9.29 40.10 -17.63
N ASP A 124 8.31 40.15 -16.68
CA ASP A 124 8.53 40.18 -15.24
C ASP A 124 7.61 39.17 -14.53
N PRO A 125 8.00 37.87 -14.51
CA PRO A 125 7.19 36.81 -13.93
C PRO A 125 7.15 36.90 -12.41
N LYS A 126 6.00 37.28 -11.85
CA LYS A 126 5.75 37.30 -10.41
C LYS A 126 4.86 36.14 -10.00
N PHE A 127 5.16 35.55 -8.85
CA PHE A 127 4.37 34.44 -8.32
C PHE A 127 3.87 34.81 -6.93
N GLU A 128 2.60 34.48 -6.67
CA GLU A 128 2.03 34.53 -5.33
C GLU A 128 1.83 33.13 -4.78
N SER A 129 2.11 32.94 -3.50
CA SER A 129 1.87 31.69 -2.79
C SER A 129 0.43 31.64 -2.29
N TYR A 130 -0.21 30.49 -2.42
CA TYR A 130 -1.51 30.22 -1.84
C TYR A 130 -1.52 28.82 -1.23
N ARG A 131 -2.42 28.57 -0.28
CA ARG A 131 -2.59 27.26 0.36
C ARG A 131 -3.81 26.56 -0.19
N GLU A 132 -3.67 25.27 -0.42
CA GLU A 132 -4.72 24.41 -0.95
C GLU A 132 -4.62 23.01 -0.36
N ASP A 133 -5.77 22.39 -0.07
CA ASP A 133 -5.84 20.98 0.31
C ASP A 133 -5.55 20.09 -0.88
N ASP A 134 -4.47 19.32 -0.80
CA ASP A 134 -4.09 18.33 -1.80
C ASP A 134 -4.39 16.91 -1.30
N VAL A 135 -4.95 16.06 -2.17
CA VAL A 135 -5.23 14.66 -1.84
C VAL A 135 -3.99 13.84 -2.18
N LEU A 136 -3.40 13.22 -1.15
CA LEU A 136 -2.12 12.53 -1.25
C LEU A 136 -2.21 11.09 -1.76
N ASN A 137 -3.36 10.44 -1.59
CA ASN A 137 -3.55 9.03 -1.92
C ASN A 137 -4.52 8.84 -3.10
N SER A 138 -4.38 7.71 -3.79
CA SER A 138 -5.19 7.39 -4.98
C SER A 138 -6.56 6.78 -4.68
N SER A 139 -6.83 6.36 -3.45
CA SER A 139 -8.06 5.75 -2.93
C SER A 139 -8.54 4.49 -3.66
N VAL A 140 -8.41 4.39 -4.97
CA VAL A 140 -8.87 3.25 -5.77
C VAL A 140 -7.68 2.53 -6.41
N PRO A 141 -7.28 1.37 -5.89
CA PRO A 141 -6.18 0.61 -6.45
C PRO A 141 -6.52 0.03 -7.81
N MET A 142 -5.52 -0.04 -8.69
CA MET A 142 -5.68 -0.53 -10.06
C MET A 142 -6.21 -1.96 -10.11
N TRP A 143 -5.82 -2.83 -9.18
CA TRP A 143 -6.27 -4.23 -9.12
C TRP A 143 -7.72 -4.40 -8.68
N ARG A 144 -8.37 -3.34 -8.18
CA ARG A 144 -9.81 -3.33 -7.85
C ARG A 144 -10.67 -2.76 -8.98
N LYS A 145 -10.07 -2.11 -9.98
CA LYS A 145 -10.78 -1.60 -11.16
C LYS A 145 -11.27 -2.74 -12.06
N ASN A 146 -12.33 -2.48 -12.83
CA ASN A 146 -12.77 -3.45 -13.81
C ASN A 146 -11.74 -3.53 -14.97
N LYS A 147 -11.42 -4.76 -15.42
CA LYS A 147 -10.50 -4.97 -16.54
C LYS A 147 -10.91 -4.24 -17.82
N ASN A 148 -12.22 -4.10 -18.04
CA ASN A 148 -12.75 -3.43 -19.24
C ASN A 148 -12.53 -1.91 -19.23
N GLU A 149 -12.18 -1.33 -18.08
CA GLU A 149 -11.89 0.10 -17.92
C GLU A 149 -10.41 0.41 -18.09
N LEU A 150 -9.57 -0.63 -18.16
CA LEU A 150 -8.12 -0.52 -18.23
C LEU A 150 -7.61 -0.88 -19.62
N LYS A 151 -6.65 -0.09 -20.10
CA LYS A 151 -5.92 -0.33 -21.35
C LYS A 151 -4.56 -0.95 -21.04
N GLU A 152 -3.94 -1.56 -22.03
CA GLU A 152 -2.58 -2.12 -21.94
C GLU A 152 -1.57 -1.10 -21.39
N GLU A 153 -1.69 0.15 -21.85
CA GLU A 153 -0.82 1.24 -21.41
C GLU A 153 -0.94 1.55 -19.91
N ASP A 154 -2.13 1.36 -19.30
CA ASP A 154 -2.33 1.56 -17.87
C ASP A 154 -1.54 0.51 -17.06
N TYR A 155 -1.54 -0.75 -17.53
CA TYR A 155 -0.75 -1.83 -16.90
C TYR A 155 0.75 -1.59 -17.05
N ASN A 156 1.19 -1.17 -18.22
CA ASN A 156 2.60 -0.87 -18.50
C ASN A 156 3.08 0.30 -17.65
N ASN A 157 2.31 1.38 -17.56
CA ASN A 157 2.62 2.54 -16.72
C ASN A 157 2.72 2.16 -15.25
N PHE A 158 1.76 1.37 -14.74
CA PHE A 158 1.78 0.89 -13.37
C PHE A 158 3.03 0.05 -13.07
N PHE A 159 3.43 -0.83 -13.99
CA PHE A 159 4.65 -1.62 -13.86
C PHE A 159 5.90 -0.74 -13.83
N ARG A 160 6.04 0.19 -14.80
CA ARG A 160 7.19 1.10 -14.88
C ARG A 160 7.36 1.96 -13.63
N GLN A 161 6.25 2.51 -13.11
CA GLN A 161 6.27 3.35 -11.90
C GLN A 161 6.73 2.59 -10.65
N ARG A 162 6.31 1.33 -10.50
CA ARG A 162 6.63 0.54 -9.29
C ARG A 162 7.99 -0.14 -9.33
N HIS A 163 8.50 -0.43 -10.50
CA HIS A 163 9.72 -1.22 -10.65
C HIS A 163 10.90 -0.43 -11.23
N PHE A 164 10.78 0.91 -11.28
CA PHE A 164 11.82 1.82 -11.75
C PHE A 164 12.41 1.40 -13.10
N GLY A 165 11.62 0.79 -13.97
CA GLY A 165 12.03 0.27 -15.26
C GLY A 165 11.52 1.14 -16.40
N PHE A 166 12.31 1.22 -17.49
CA PHE A 166 11.90 1.87 -18.74
C PHE A 166 11.23 0.89 -19.71
N GLU A 167 11.27 -0.41 -19.38
CA GLU A 167 10.78 -1.48 -20.26
C GLU A 167 9.41 -1.95 -19.83
N ASP A 168 8.58 -2.30 -20.80
CA ASP A 168 7.30 -2.89 -20.56
C ASP A 168 7.45 -4.36 -20.09
N PRO A 169 6.52 -4.86 -19.30
CA PRO A 169 6.51 -6.27 -18.94
C PRO A 169 6.22 -7.13 -20.16
N LEU A 170 6.72 -8.35 -20.16
CA LEU A 170 6.40 -9.32 -21.20
C LEU A 170 4.91 -9.67 -21.21
N ALA A 171 4.32 -9.81 -20.04
CA ALA A 171 2.89 -10.07 -19.87
C ALA A 171 2.41 -9.56 -18.51
N HIS A 172 1.11 -9.33 -18.40
CA HIS A 172 0.44 -9.06 -17.14
C HIS A 172 -0.76 -9.98 -16.93
N LEU A 173 -1.09 -10.23 -15.68
CA LEU A 173 -2.27 -10.96 -15.26
C LEU A 173 -3.06 -10.09 -14.29
N HIS A 174 -4.28 -9.74 -14.65
CA HIS A 174 -5.22 -9.09 -13.72
C HIS A 174 -6.19 -10.15 -13.21
N ILE A 175 -6.16 -10.43 -11.91
CA ILE A 175 -6.83 -11.54 -11.27
C ILE A 175 -7.88 -11.02 -10.29
N SER A 176 -9.08 -11.60 -10.35
CA SER A 176 -10.11 -11.47 -9.32
C SER A 176 -10.63 -12.88 -9.03
N VAL A 177 -10.53 -13.29 -7.78
CA VAL A 177 -11.02 -14.59 -7.29
C VAL A 177 -11.97 -14.32 -6.14
N GLU A 178 -13.12 -14.96 -6.20
CA GLU A 178 -14.14 -14.97 -5.16
C GLU A 178 -14.51 -16.42 -4.84
N GLY A 179 -14.62 -16.76 -3.56
CA GLY A 179 -14.93 -18.12 -3.14
C GLY A 179 -14.48 -18.44 -1.72
N MET A 180 -13.82 -19.59 -1.53
CA MET A 180 -13.24 -19.97 -0.22
C MET A 180 -12.15 -19.00 0.26
N ILE A 181 -11.51 -18.34 -0.67
CA ILE A 181 -10.58 -17.23 -0.47
C ILE A 181 -10.89 -16.19 -1.53
N SER A 182 -10.97 -14.94 -1.12
CA SER A 182 -11.21 -13.81 -2.01
C SER A 182 -9.95 -12.96 -2.09
N PHE A 183 -9.46 -12.73 -3.31
CA PHE A 183 -8.33 -11.83 -3.52
C PHE A 183 -8.36 -11.21 -4.92
N LYS A 184 -7.73 -10.06 -5.03
CA LYS A 184 -7.46 -9.35 -6.28
C LYS A 184 -5.96 -9.19 -6.46
N ALA A 185 -5.49 -9.29 -7.69
CA ALA A 185 -4.05 -9.16 -7.96
C ALA A 185 -3.79 -8.60 -9.36
N ILE A 186 -2.69 -7.88 -9.49
CA ILE A 186 -2.04 -7.62 -10.76
C ILE A 186 -0.64 -8.17 -10.69
N LEU A 187 -0.34 -9.13 -11.56
CA LEU A 187 0.95 -9.79 -11.63
C LEU A 187 1.60 -9.48 -12.98
N TYR A 188 2.92 -9.40 -12.97
CA TYR A 188 3.74 -9.11 -14.16
C TYR A 188 4.82 -10.15 -14.36
N ILE A 189 4.99 -10.56 -15.60
CA ILE A 189 6.15 -11.32 -16.05
C ILE A 189 7.08 -10.29 -16.70
N PRO A 190 8.25 -9.97 -16.11
CA PRO A 190 9.17 -9.01 -16.69
C PRO A 190 9.70 -9.46 -18.06
N SER A 191 10.00 -8.52 -18.95
CA SER A 191 10.63 -8.81 -20.24
C SER A 191 12.08 -9.26 -20.09
N ARG A 192 12.78 -8.72 -19.11
CA ARG A 192 14.19 -9.03 -18.84
C ARG A 192 14.45 -9.47 -17.41
N ARG A 193 15.48 -10.26 -17.27
CA ARG A 193 15.98 -10.69 -15.98
C ARG A 193 16.70 -9.52 -15.29
N PRO A 194 16.35 -9.15 -14.05
CA PRO A 194 17.11 -8.20 -13.25
C PRO A 194 18.57 -8.65 -13.10
N PHE A 195 19.47 -7.68 -13.00
CA PHE A 195 20.90 -7.98 -12.93
C PHE A 195 21.28 -8.84 -11.71
N ASP A 196 20.58 -8.62 -10.59
CA ASP A 196 20.75 -9.31 -9.32
C ASP A 196 19.93 -10.61 -9.20
N PHE A 197 19.31 -11.08 -10.29
CA PHE A 197 18.35 -12.19 -10.24
C PHE A 197 18.90 -13.49 -9.66
N LEU A 198 20.19 -13.76 -9.86
CA LEU A 198 20.87 -14.95 -9.36
C LEU A 198 21.65 -14.70 -8.05
N SER A 199 21.54 -13.51 -7.47
CA SER A 199 22.17 -13.21 -6.19
C SER A 199 21.50 -14.02 -5.07
N PRO A 200 22.25 -14.69 -4.19
CA PRO A 200 21.72 -15.40 -3.03
C PRO A 200 20.94 -14.48 -2.07
N ASP A 201 21.32 -13.21 -2.02
CA ASP A 201 20.72 -12.22 -1.12
C ASP A 201 19.43 -11.60 -1.67
N ARG A 202 19.07 -11.94 -2.91
CA ARG A 202 17.87 -11.41 -3.52
C ARG A 202 16.63 -12.08 -2.95
N LYS A 203 15.84 -11.29 -2.26
CA LYS A 203 14.51 -11.68 -1.82
C LYS A 203 13.50 -11.39 -2.93
N GLY A 204 12.91 -12.44 -3.48
CA GLY A 204 11.75 -12.36 -4.35
C GLY A 204 10.50 -12.06 -3.52
N GLY A 205 9.34 -11.99 -4.18
CA GLY A 205 8.06 -11.87 -3.51
C GLY A 205 7.13 -10.85 -4.15
N LEU A 206 5.86 -10.95 -3.79
CA LEU A 206 4.81 -10.03 -4.21
C LEU A 206 4.49 -9.07 -3.07
N GLU A 207 4.05 -7.87 -3.43
CA GLU A 207 3.49 -6.95 -2.46
C GLU A 207 2.15 -7.50 -1.96
N LEU A 208 2.00 -7.58 -0.64
CA LEU A 208 0.79 -8.06 0.00
C LEU A 208 0.06 -6.90 0.64
N TYR A 209 -1.18 -6.72 0.23
CA TYR A 209 -2.13 -5.76 0.80
C TYR A 209 -3.28 -6.49 1.50
N SER A 210 -3.85 -5.85 2.49
CA SER A 210 -5.13 -6.21 3.08
C SER A 210 -5.98 -4.94 3.19
N ASN A 211 -7.14 -4.92 2.53
CA ASN A 211 -8.03 -3.76 2.46
C ASN A 211 -7.32 -2.46 2.02
N GLY A 212 -6.43 -2.55 1.01
CA GLY A 212 -5.70 -1.41 0.49
C GLY A 212 -4.54 -0.91 1.37
N VAL A 213 -4.27 -1.56 2.49
CA VAL A 213 -3.14 -1.27 3.38
C VAL A 213 -1.98 -2.21 3.06
N LEU A 214 -0.80 -1.67 2.82
CA LEU A 214 0.41 -2.46 2.58
C LEU A 214 0.82 -3.21 3.86
N ILE A 215 0.87 -4.54 3.77
CA ILE A 215 1.25 -5.43 4.86
C ILE A 215 2.71 -5.85 4.73
N MET A 216 3.11 -6.29 3.53
CA MET A 216 4.47 -6.74 3.23
C MET A 216 4.87 -6.29 1.83
N GLU A 217 6.04 -5.68 1.69
CA GLU A 217 6.59 -5.28 0.39
C GLU A 217 7.06 -6.47 -0.45
N LYS A 218 7.46 -7.55 0.21
CA LYS A 218 7.97 -8.77 -0.41
C LYS A 218 7.49 -9.98 0.38
N CYS A 219 6.30 -10.47 0.05
CA CYS A 219 5.76 -11.70 0.60
C CYS A 219 6.27 -12.89 -0.23
N GLU A 220 7.31 -13.56 0.26
CA GLU A 220 7.94 -14.71 -0.40
C GLU A 220 6.99 -15.91 -0.45
N ASP A 221 6.11 -16.05 0.53
CA ASP A 221 5.16 -17.17 0.67
C ASP A 221 4.04 -17.19 -0.40
N LEU A 222 3.90 -16.13 -1.19
CA LEU A 222 2.89 -16.05 -2.26
C LEU A 222 3.33 -16.70 -3.58
N LEU A 223 4.61 -17.01 -3.73
CA LEU A 223 5.16 -17.64 -4.93
C LEU A 223 6.03 -18.85 -4.58
N PRO A 224 6.05 -19.91 -5.39
CA PRO A 224 7.12 -20.89 -5.33
C PRO A 224 8.43 -20.28 -5.85
N ASP A 225 9.57 -20.81 -5.40
CA ASP A 225 10.89 -20.26 -5.72
C ASP A 225 11.16 -20.19 -7.23
N TYR A 226 10.65 -21.13 -7.99
CA TYR A 226 10.84 -21.15 -9.44
C TYR A 226 10.04 -20.07 -10.20
N LEU A 227 9.09 -19.38 -9.53
CA LEU A 227 8.35 -18.23 -10.07
C LEU A 227 8.77 -16.88 -9.44
N ASN A 228 9.88 -16.83 -8.72
CA ASN A 228 10.37 -15.64 -8.02
C ASN A 228 10.70 -14.44 -8.92
N PHE A 229 10.68 -14.62 -10.24
CA PHE A 229 10.78 -13.55 -11.23
C PHE A 229 9.50 -12.73 -11.38
N VAL A 230 8.35 -13.28 -10.99
CA VAL A 230 7.06 -12.59 -11.07
C VAL A 230 7.05 -11.41 -10.11
N LYS A 231 6.51 -10.30 -10.57
CA LYS A 231 6.32 -9.06 -9.81
C LYS A 231 4.84 -8.75 -9.68
N GLY A 232 4.49 -7.91 -8.75
CA GLY A 232 3.12 -7.42 -8.65
C GLY A 232 2.57 -7.38 -7.24
N VAL A 233 1.26 -7.26 -7.18
CA VAL A 233 0.49 -6.96 -5.98
C VAL A 233 -0.61 -7.98 -5.78
N VAL A 234 -0.83 -8.38 -4.54
CA VAL A 234 -1.96 -9.21 -4.09
C VAL A 234 -2.67 -8.47 -2.97
N ASP A 235 -3.98 -8.35 -3.05
CA ASP A 235 -4.84 -7.72 -2.04
C ASP A 235 -5.96 -8.70 -1.66
N SER A 236 -6.05 -9.04 -0.38
CA SER A 236 -7.07 -9.96 0.14
C SER A 236 -7.63 -9.47 1.47
N GLU A 237 -8.95 -9.50 1.58
CA GLU A 237 -9.69 -9.18 2.82
C GLU A 237 -9.65 -10.34 3.82
N ASP A 238 -9.45 -11.57 3.33
CA ASP A 238 -9.47 -12.79 4.13
C ASP A 238 -8.15 -13.03 4.90
N ILE A 239 -7.12 -12.23 4.62
CA ILE A 239 -5.86 -12.30 5.36
C ILE A 239 -6.06 -11.61 6.71
N SER A 240 -6.09 -12.41 7.79
CA SER A 240 -6.16 -11.89 9.13
C SER A 240 -4.83 -11.25 9.52
N LEU A 241 -4.88 -9.96 9.83
CA LEU A 241 -3.71 -9.23 10.34
C LEU A 241 -3.47 -9.65 11.80
N ASN A 242 -2.30 -10.21 12.09
CA ASN A 242 -1.81 -10.36 13.45
C ASN A 242 -1.01 -9.11 13.87
N ILE A 243 -0.95 -8.83 15.18
CA ILE A 243 -0.26 -7.66 15.76
C ILE A 243 1.21 -7.61 15.32
N SER A 244 1.87 -8.75 15.28
CA SER A 244 3.22 -8.90 14.74
C SER A 244 3.18 -9.40 13.31
N ARG A 245 3.06 -8.65 12.32
CA ARG A 245 3.02 -9.02 10.88
C ARG A 245 3.90 -10.24 10.48
N GLU A 246 4.80 -10.66 11.34
CA GLU A 246 5.69 -11.83 11.20
C GLU A 246 4.97 -13.19 11.22
N MET A 247 3.77 -13.29 11.82
CA MET A 247 3.03 -14.57 11.93
C MET A 247 2.11 -14.87 10.74
N LEU A 248 2.11 -14.05 9.69
CA LEU A 248 1.36 -14.33 8.46
C LEU A 248 1.97 -15.48 7.63
N GLN A 249 3.23 -15.82 7.91
CA GLN A 249 3.93 -16.88 7.21
C GLN A 249 3.21 -18.22 7.38
N LYS A 250 2.90 -18.88 6.24
CA LYS A 250 2.30 -20.22 6.16
C LYS A 250 0.85 -20.37 6.65
N THR A 251 0.03 -19.32 6.65
CA THR A 251 -1.41 -19.48 6.89
C THR A 251 -2.06 -20.26 5.76
N ARG A 252 -3.19 -20.92 6.05
CA ARG A 252 -3.98 -21.66 5.05
C ARG A 252 -4.42 -20.74 3.91
N GLU A 253 -4.78 -19.52 4.22
CA GLU A 253 -5.21 -18.48 3.29
C GLU A 253 -4.10 -18.15 2.29
N LEU A 254 -2.87 -17.89 2.76
CA LEU A 254 -1.72 -17.63 1.89
C LEU A 254 -1.41 -18.83 0.99
N GLN A 255 -1.50 -20.06 1.50
CA GLN A 255 -1.28 -21.25 0.69
C GLN A 255 -2.33 -21.43 -0.41
N LEU A 256 -3.60 -21.09 -0.14
CA LEU A 256 -4.65 -21.11 -1.16
C LEU A 256 -4.43 -20.04 -2.23
N ILE A 257 -4.03 -18.81 -1.82
CA ILE A 257 -3.69 -17.74 -2.76
C ILE A 257 -2.49 -18.15 -3.62
N LYS A 258 -1.41 -18.67 -3.00
CA LYS A 258 -0.22 -19.17 -3.70
C LYS A 258 -0.57 -20.16 -4.82
N LYS A 259 -1.34 -21.20 -4.49
CA LYS A 259 -1.76 -22.23 -5.47
C LYS A 259 -2.58 -21.65 -6.63
N ASN A 260 -3.47 -20.69 -6.33
CA ASN A 260 -4.26 -20.03 -7.36
C ASN A 260 -3.38 -19.18 -8.28
N ILE A 261 -2.46 -18.42 -7.72
CA ILE A 261 -1.52 -17.56 -8.44
C ILE A 261 -0.61 -18.42 -9.33
N GLU A 262 0.01 -19.44 -8.77
CA GLU A 262 0.88 -20.39 -9.47
C GLU A 262 0.18 -20.97 -10.70
N LYS A 263 -1.03 -21.53 -10.51
CA LYS A 263 -1.84 -22.05 -11.60
C LYS A 263 -2.08 -21.03 -12.70
N LYS A 264 -2.47 -19.82 -12.35
CA LYS A 264 -2.77 -18.76 -13.32
C LYS A 264 -1.53 -18.28 -14.08
N ILE A 265 -0.37 -18.22 -13.43
CA ILE A 265 0.89 -17.89 -14.10
C ILE A 265 1.27 -18.98 -15.10
N LEU A 266 1.18 -20.26 -14.71
CA LEU A 266 1.50 -21.36 -15.60
C LEU A 266 0.52 -21.47 -16.79
N GLU A 267 -0.77 -21.21 -16.57
CA GLU A 267 -1.77 -21.10 -17.63
C GLU A 267 -1.42 -20.00 -18.63
N GLU A 268 -0.99 -18.83 -18.15
CA GLU A 268 -0.62 -17.69 -19.00
C GLU A 268 0.65 -18.01 -19.82
N LEU A 269 1.68 -18.56 -19.18
CA LEU A 269 2.89 -19.02 -19.86
C LEU A 269 2.55 -20.07 -20.93
N GLY A 270 1.62 -20.98 -20.63
CA GLY A 270 1.12 -21.97 -21.61
C GLY A 270 0.38 -21.34 -22.80
N LYS A 271 -0.37 -20.24 -22.58
CA LYS A 271 -0.99 -19.47 -23.67
C LYS A 271 0.05 -18.78 -24.53
N ILE A 272 1.04 -18.13 -23.92
CA ILE A 272 2.13 -17.47 -24.65
C ILE A 272 2.89 -18.52 -25.50
N LEU A 273 3.21 -19.69 -24.94
CA LEU A 273 3.86 -20.77 -25.68
C LEU A 273 3.09 -21.21 -26.92
N LYS A 274 1.76 -21.27 -26.83
CA LYS A 274 0.89 -21.72 -27.93
C LYS A 274 0.67 -20.66 -28.99
N ASN A 275 0.52 -19.40 -28.57
CA ASN A 275 0.05 -18.33 -29.44
C ASN A 275 1.19 -17.45 -29.97
N ASP A 276 2.30 -17.36 -29.22
CA ASP A 276 3.47 -16.52 -29.56
C ASP A 276 4.76 -17.19 -29.10
N ARG A 277 5.25 -18.07 -29.95
CA ARG A 277 6.43 -18.91 -29.64
C ARG A 277 7.72 -18.09 -29.55
N GLU A 278 7.81 -16.97 -30.26
CA GLU A 278 8.98 -16.09 -30.21
C GLU A 278 9.05 -15.36 -28.85
N LYS A 279 7.93 -14.81 -28.42
CA LYS A 279 7.76 -14.22 -27.08
C LYS A 279 8.06 -15.22 -25.96
N TYR A 280 7.60 -16.46 -26.10
CA TYR A 280 7.93 -17.53 -25.14
C TYR A 280 9.43 -17.88 -25.16
N ALA A 281 10.07 -17.91 -26.31
CA ALA A 281 11.51 -18.18 -26.40
C ALA A 281 12.35 -17.09 -25.73
N GLU A 282 11.95 -15.84 -25.86
CA GLU A 282 12.58 -14.71 -25.15
C GLU A 282 12.40 -14.84 -23.63
N PHE A 283 11.18 -15.14 -23.15
CA PHE A 283 10.91 -15.46 -21.76
C PHE A 283 11.82 -16.59 -21.26
N PHE A 284 11.86 -17.70 -22.00
CA PHE A 284 12.58 -18.90 -21.60
C PHE A 284 14.12 -18.67 -21.57
N LYS A 285 14.64 -17.81 -22.44
CA LYS A 285 16.05 -17.37 -22.40
C LYS A 285 16.38 -16.67 -21.08
N ASN A 286 15.46 -15.86 -20.57
CA ASN A 286 15.67 -15.07 -19.35
C ASN A 286 15.41 -15.88 -18.06
N PHE A 287 14.35 -16.68 -18.02
CA PHE A 287 13.82 -17.31 -16.81
C PHE A 287 13.72 -18.84 -16.87
N GLY A 288 14.15 -19.46 -17.97
CA GLY A 288 14.01 -20.90 -18.19
C GLY A 288 14.78 -21.76 -17.16
N VAL A 289 15.88 -21.27 -16.61
CA VAL A 289 16.62 -21.95 -15.54
C VAL A 289 15.75 -22.02 -14.28
N SER A 290 15.17 -20.91 -13.88
CA SER A 290 14.28 -20.81 -12.72
C SER A 290 13.02 -21.66 -12.94
N LEU A 291 12.40 -21.57 -14.11
CA LEU A 291 11.20 -22.36 -14.41
C LEU A 291 11.46 -23.89 -14.37
N LYS A 292 12.64 -24.33 -14.82
CA LYS A 292 13.03 -25.75 -14.81
C LYS A 292 13.21 -26.29 -13.38
N SER A 293 13.66 -25.47 -12.41
CA SER A 293 13.80 -25.93 -11.02
C SER A 293 12.46 -26.38 -10.45
N GLY A 294 11.33 -25.76 -10.86
CA GLY A 294 9.99 -26.18 -10.45
C GLY A 294 9.64 -27.63 -10.86
N ALA A 295 10.30 -28.20 -11.86
CA ALA A 295 10.10 -29.61 -12.23
C ALA A 295 10.70 -30.60 -11.22
N TYR A 296 11.55 -30.13 -10.31
CA TYR A 296 12.15 -30.92 -9.23
C TYR A 296 11.46 -30.73 -7.88
N GLU A 297 10.61 -29.70 -7.76
CA GLU A 297 9.88 -29.37 -6.51
C GLU A 297 8.49 -30.03 -6.46
N ASN A 298 7.97 -30.47 -7.62
CA ASN A 298 6.71 -31.21 -7.82
C ASN A 298 7.02 -32.65 -8.22
#